data_06697cc99c0c2ca68c3ac638b9e8beb0
#
_entry.id   06697cc99c0c2ca68c3ac638b9e8beb0
#
_cell.length_a   1.000
_cell.length_b   1.000
_cell.length_c   1.000
_cell.angle_alpha   90.00
_cell.angle_beta   90.00
_cell.angle_gamma   90.00
#
_symmetry.space_group_name_H-M   'P 1'
#
loop_
_entity.id
_entity.type
_entity.pdbx_description
1 polymer ?
#
loop_
_entity_poly.entity_id
_entity_poly.type
_entity_poly.pdbx_seq_one_letter_code
_entity_poly.pdbx_strand_id
1 'polypeptide(L)'
;SDLLPKVLVAGENAGTLSEDGAKLLDTTGKLSAGIPLCPPEGDAGTGMTATNSITKRTGNVSAGTSVFAMVVLEKPLSKAYPEIDIVTTPVGDDVAMVHVNNCTSDLNAWVNIFREYSAELGIEISTEKLYGTLYRKALEGDADCGGLLSYGYFSGENITGLEEGRQLFVRTPDSKFNLANMMRTHLYSALGTLKLGMDILLDKENVKLDRMFGHGGLFKTKDVGQKFMAAAINTPVSLMETAGEGGAWGIALLASYMLAKSENETLTDFLNNKVFSQSESYTLEPTDKDVKGFNEFAVRYKLSLIHI
;
A
#
# COMPACT_ATOMS: atom_id res chain seq x y z
N SER A 1 -21.79 6.72 23.98
CA SER A 1 -21.00 6.49 25.18
C SER A 1 -20.24 7.76 25.51
N ASP A 2 -20.33 8.20 26.77
CA ASP A 2 -19.83 9.48 27.25
C ASP A 2 -18.29 9.57 27.32
N LEU A 3 -17.61 8.46 27.00
CA LEU A 3 -16.15 8.37 27.01
C LEU A 3 -15.51 8.60 25.64
N LEU A 4 -16.27 8.55 24.56
CA LEU A 4 -15.75 8.76 23.22
C LEU A 4 -15.89 10.22 22.80
N PRO A 5 -14.86 10.82 22.17
CA PRO A 5 -14.95 12.17 21.63
C PRO A 5 -15.99 12.24 20.49
N LYS A 6 -16.46 13.46 20.21
CA LYS A 6 -17.26 13.70 19.01
C LYS A 6 -16.41 13.40 17.77
N VAL A 7 -16.93 12.55 16.89
CA VAL A 7 -16.29 12.30 15.57
C VAL A 7 -16.61 13.49 14.66
N LEU A 8 -15.58 13.99 13.99
CA LEU A 8 -15.67 15.04 12.97
C LEU A 8 -15.23 14.47 11.63
N VAL A 9 -15.77 15.02 10.55
CA VAL A 9 -15.36 14.66 9.17
C VAL A 9 -14.62 15.82 8.50
N ALA A 10 -13.95 15.51 7.40
CA ALA A 10 -13.21 16.51 6.62
C ALA A 10 -14.08 17.72 6.27
N GLY A 11 -13.53 18.92 6.40
CA GLY A 11 -14.22 20.17 6.15
C GLY A 11 -15.01 20.72 7.33
N GLU A 12 -15.09 19.99 8.46
CA GLU A 12 -15.56 20.54 9.73
C GLU A 12 -14.41 21.28 10.46
N ASN A 13 -14.77 22.11 11.43
CA ASN A 13 -13.80 22.83 12.25
C ASN A 13 -13.63 22.11 13.61
N ALA A 14 -12.43 21.69 13.93
CA ALA A 14 -12.10 21.02 15.18
C ALA A 14 -11.74 21.98 16.33
N GLY A 15 -11.78 23.28 16.09
CA GLY A 15 -11.44 24.32 17.06
C GLY A 15 -10.39 25.27 16.50
N THR A 16 -9.74 25.99 17.40
CA THR A 16 -8.69 26.98 17.06
C THR A 16 -7.43 26.76 17.89
N LEU A 17 -6.30 27.10 17.34
CA LEU A 17 -5.01 27.05 18.04
C LEU A 17 -5.02 28.02 19.22
N SER A 18 -4.73 27.54 20.42
CA SER A 18 -4.61 28.36 21.63
C SER A 18 -3.29 29.17 21.65
N GLU A 19 -3.22 30.18 22.49
CA GLU A 19 -1.96 30.93 22.69
C GLU A 19 -0.83 30.04 23.20
N ASP A 20 -1.12 29.15 24.15
CA ASP A 20 -0.13 28.20 24.67
C ASP A 20 0.29 27.17 23.63
N GLY A 21 -0.66 26.71 22.82
CA GLY A 21 -0.38 25.82 21.68
C GLY A 21 0.52 26.49 20.64
N ALA A 22 0.25 27.76 20.31
CA ALA A 22 1.09 28.50 19.37
C ALA A 22 2.54 28.65 19.89
N LYS A 23 2.70 29.00 21.19
CA LYS A 23 4.03 29.12 21.83
C LYS A 23 4.75 27.77 21.91
N LEU A 24 4.03 26.67 22.15
CA LEU A 24 4.60 25.33 22.22
C LEU A 24 5.12 24.85 20.86
N LEU A 25 4.37 25.12 19.80
CA LEU A 25 4.68 24.65 18.44
C LEU A 25 5.72 25.53 17.75
N ASP A 26 5.75 26.84 18.06
CA ASP A 26 6.66 27.77 17.42
C ASP A 26 7.26 28.75 18.45
N THR A 27 8.49 28.45 18.87
CA THR A 27 9.27 29.31 19.77
C THR A 27 9.74 30.64 19.13
N THR A 28 9.63 30.73 17.77
CA THR A 28 10.02 31.96 17.05
C THR A 28 8.93 33.03 17.06
N GLY A 29 7.70 32.70 17.50
CA GLY A 29 6.57 33.62 17.62
C GLY A 29 5.91 34.00 16.29
N LYS A 30 6.17 33.27 15.22
CA LYS A 30 5.53 33.48 13.89
C LYS A 30 4.15 32.84 13.81
N LEU A 31 3.90 31.79 14.59
CA LEU A 31 2.62 31.09 14.63
C LEU A 31 1.66 31.86 15.58
N SER A 32 0.50 32.22 15.05
CA SER A 32 -0.50 32.99 15.81
C SER A 32 -1.59 32.10 16.39
N ALA A 33 -2.08 32.47 17.58
CA ALA A 33 -3.33 31.86 18.11
C ALA A 33 -4.53 32.19 17.23
N GLY A 34 -5.61 31.40 17.34
CA GLY A 34 -6.84 31.61 16.60
C GLY A 34 -6.88 30.97 15.21
N ILE A 35 -5.78 30.38 14.76
CA ILE A 35 -5.76 29.60 13.49
C ILE A 35 -6.74 28.43 13.61
N PRO A 36 -7.70 28.23 12.67
CA PRO A 36 -8.63 27.12 12.70
C PRO A 36 -7.90 25.79 12.48
N LEU A 37 -8.33 24.76 13.18
CA LEU A 37 -7.78 23.41 13.09
C LEU A 37 -8.75 22.51 12.33
N CYS A 38 -8.26 21.84 11.28
CA CYS A 38 -9.02 20.76 10.67
C CYS A 38 -9.10 19.55 11.60
N PRO A 39 -10.10 18.65 11.45
CA PRO A 39 -10.13 17.41 12.19
C PRO A 39 -8.82 16.64 12.03
N PRO A 40 -8.28 16.06 13.11
CA PRO A 40 -7.13 15.18 13.01
C PRO A 40 -7.47 13.94 12.19
N GLU A 41 -6.52 13.47 11.39
CA GLU A 41 -6.70 12.31 10.53
C GLU A 41 -5.50 11.38 10.66
N GLY A 42 -5.72 10.07 10.57
CA GLY A 42 -4.69 9.05 10.58
C GLY A 42 -3.92 8.96 9.25
N ASP A 43 -2.88 8.14 9.24
CA ASP A 43 -2.06 7.88 8.06
C ASP A 43 -2.85 7.25 6.90
N ALA A 44 -3.86 6.42 7.21
CA ALA A 44 -4.76 5.84 6.25
C ALA A 44 -5.54 6.91 5.46
N GLY A 45 -6.30 7.76 6.13
CA GLY A 45 -7.12 8.79 5.50
C GLY A 45 -6.29 9.88 4.83
N THR A 46 -5.16 10.28 5.43
CA THR A 46 -4.24 11.24 4.80
C THR A 46 -3.58 10.64 3.55
N GLY A 47 -3.18 9.38 3.58
CA GLY A 47 -2.64 8.67 2.41
C GLY A 47 -3.65 8.54 1.27
N MET A 48 -4.90 8.22 1.58
CA MET A 48 -5.98 8.18 0.60
C MET A 48 -6.26 9.56 -0.01
N THR A 49 -6.20 10.62 0.80
CA THR A 49 -6.36 12.00 0.32
C THR A 49 -5.21 12.40 -0.61
N ALA A 50 -3.96 12.09 -0.21
CA ALA A 50 -2.75 12.41 -0.98
C ALA A 50 -2.69 11.69 -2.34
N THR A 51 -3.36 10.55 -2.48
CA THR A 51 -3.40 9.76 -3.71
C THR A 51 -4.73 9.88 -4.48
N ASN A 52 -5.64 10.74 -4.03
CA ASN A 52 -6.99 10.91 -4.61
C ASN A 52 -7.77 9.59 -4.71
N SER A 53 -7.68 8.73 -3.70
CA SER A 53 -8.29 7.40 -3.67
C SER A 53 -9.41 7.27 -2.63
N ILE A 54 -10.17 8.34 -2.40
CA ILE A 54 -11.27 8.41 -1.42
C ILE A 54 -12.64 8.05 -1.99
N THR A 55 -12.74 7.77 -3.28
CA THR A 55 -14.02 7.47 -3.94
C THR A 55 -14.33 5.98 -3.91
N LYS A 56 -15.62 5.63 -3.88
CA LYS A 56 -16.06 4.24 -3.96
C LYS A 56 -15.46 3.53 -5.17
N ARG A 57 -15.14 2.26 -5.01
CA ARG A 57 -14.51 1.39 -6.01
C ARG A 57 -13.07 1.80 -6.36
N THR A 58 -12.47 2.68 -5.57
CA THR A 58 -11.02 2.92 -5.63
C THR A 58 -10.35 2.45 -4.36
N GLY A 59 -9.05 2.31 -4.41
CA GLY A 59 -8.25 1.93 -3.25
C GLY A 59 -6.87 2.53 -3.30
N ASN A 60 -6.19 2.41 -2.17
CA ASN A 60 -4.83 2.86 -1.96
C ASN A 60 -4.01 1.69 -1.41
N VAL A 61 -2.79 1.52 -1.88
CA VAL A 61 -1.85 0.54 -1.33
C VAL A 61 -0.52 1.20 -0.99
N SER A 62 -0.14 1.08 0.28
CA SER A 62 1.18 1.49 0.77
C SER A 62 2.04 0.25 0.95
N ALA A 63 3.15 0.14 0.21
CA ALA A 63 4.03 -1.01 0.26
C ALA A 63 5.48 -0.61 0.63
N GLY A 64 5.82 -0.88 1.88
CA GLY A 64 7.12 -0.66 2.49
C GLY A 64 7.59 -1.90 3.26
N THR A 65 8.04 -1.75 4.50
CA THR A 65 8.37 -2.85 5.42
C THR A 65 7.15 -3.76 5.62
N SER A 66 6.00 -3.16 5.88
CA SER A 66 4.67 -3.77 5.82
C SER A 66 3.94 -3.33 4.55
N VAL A 67 2.80 -3.93 4.27
CA VAL A 67 1.91 -3.48 3.19
C VAL A 67 0.48 -3.45 3.69
N PHE A 68 -0.23 -2.39 3.37
CA PHE A 68 -1.67 -2.32 3.59
C PHE A 68 -2.38 -1.78 2.35
N ALA A 69 -3.50 -2.42 2.04
CA ALA A 69 -4.39 -1.98 0.98
C ALA A 69 -5.72 -1.56 1.58
N MET A 70 -6.20 -0.41 1.19
CA MET A 70 -7.47 0.18 1.61
C MET A 70 -8.38 0.27 0.41
N VAL A 71 -9.61 -0.23 0.53
CA VAL A 71 -10.61 -0.24 -0.54
C VAL A 71 -11.87 0.46 -0.04
N VAL A 72 -12.29 1.53 -0.73
CA VAL A 72 -13.53 2.25 -0.39
C VAL A 72 -14.73 1.42 -0.85
N LEU A 73 -15.55 1.03 0.11
CA LEU A 73 -16.66 0.12 -0.10
C LEU A 73 -17.91 0.85 -0.65
N GLU A 74 -18.66 0.19 -1.54
CA GLU A 74 -19.99 0.66 -1.97
C GLU A 74 -21.06 0.32 -0.94
N LYS A 75 -20.85 -0.74 -0.16
CA LYS A 75 -21.75 -1.25 0.90
C LYS A 75 -20.93 -1.97 1.95
N PRO A 76 -21.42 -2.08 3.19
CA PRO A 76 -20.78 -2.89 4.23
C PRO A 76 -20.54 -4.33 3.80
N LEU A 77 -19.49 -4.97 4.35
CA LEU A 77 -19.23 -6.40 4.17
C LEU A 77 -20.38 -7.23 4.75
N SER A 78 -20.58 -8.42 4.21
CA SER A 78 -21.68 -9.31 4.64
C SER A 78 -21.53 -9.82 6.08
N LYS A 79 -20.30 -9.85 6.59
CA LYS A 79 -19.94 -10.25 7.96
C LYS A 79 -18.57 -9.67 8.35
N ALA A 80 -18.23 -9.81 9.63
CA ALA A 80 -16.87 -9.52 10.11
C ALA A 80 -15.89 -10.61 9.67
N TYR A 81 -14.69 -10.20 9.27
CA TYR A 81 -13.54 -11.05 8.95
C TYR A 81 -12.40 -10.65 9.87
N PRO A 82 -11.79 -11.60 10.61
CA PRO A 82 -10.63 -11.31 11.46
C PRO A 82 -9.42 -10.76 10.69
N GLU A 83 -9.37 -11.03 9.38
CA GLU A 83 -8.29 -10.63 8.47
C GLU A 83 -8.47 -9.22 7.88
N ILE A 84 -9.64 -8.60 8.10
CA ILE A 84 -10.01 -7.32 7.49
C ILE A 84 -10.38 -6.31 8.58
N ASP A 85 -9.68 -5.20 8.62
CA ASP A 85 -10.07 -4.07 9.45
C ASP A 85 -11.05 -3.15 8.70
N ILE A 86 -12.00 -2.57 9.41
CA ILE A 86 -12.88 -1.54 8.85
C ILE A 86 -12.48 -0.19 9.43
N VAL A 87 -12.10 0.71 8.55
CA VAL A 87 -11.81 2.11 8.85
C VAL A 87 -12.70 2.99 7.98
N THR A 88 -12.50 4.31 7.99
CA THR A 88 -13.30 5.24 7.17
C THR A 88 -12.41 6.12 6.32
N THR A 89 -12.98 6.63 5.22
CA THR A 89 -12.42 7.79 4.53
C THR A 89 -12.55 9.04 5.42
N PRO A 90 -11.82 10.13 5.14
CA PRO A 90 -11.98 11.39 5.86
C PRO A 90 -13.41 11.99 5.82
N VAL A 91 -14.27 11.51 4.92
CA VAL A 91 -15.68 11.91 4.82
C VAL A 91 -16.67 10.89 5.40
N GLY A 92 -16.16 9.77 5.97
CA GLY A 92 -16.97 8.79 6.69
C GLY A 92 -17.48 7.61 5.85
N ASP A 93 -17.04 7.43 4.60
CA ASP A 93 -17.34 6.21 3.85
C ASP A 93 -16.56 5.01 4.39
N ASP A 94 -17.17 3.82 4.41
CA ASP A 94 -16.54 2.60 4.88
C ASP A 94 -15.36 2.19 3.98
N VAL A 95 -14.26 1.81 4.60
CA VAL A 95 -13.04 1.33 3.95
C VAL A 95 -12.66 -0.02 4.54
N ALA A 96 -12.52 -1.03 3.69
CA ALA A 96 -11.90 -2.29 4.07
C ALA A 96 -10.37 -2.19 3.96
N MET A 97 -9.68 -2.47 5.04
CA MET A 97 -8.22 -2.47 5.09
C MET A 97 -7.68 -3.89 5.26
N VAL A 98 -6.84 -4.30 4.33
CA VAL A 98 -6.02 -5.51 4.41
C VAL A 98 -4.63 -5.10 4.87
N HIS A 99 -4.26 -5.44 6.10
CA HIS A 99 -2.96 -5.10 6.67
C HIS A 99 -2.08 -6.35 6.78
N VAL A 100 -0.87 -6.27 6.25
CA VAL A 100 0.14 -7.34 6.25
C VAL A 100 1.42 -6.83 6.89
N ASN A 101 1.89 -7.50 7.91
CA ASN A 101 3.09 -7.09 8.66
C ASN A 101 4.38 -7.26 7.85
N ASN A 102 4.41 -8.19 6.91
CA ASN A 102 5.61 -8.62 6.21
C ASN A 102 5.51 -8.32 4.71
N CYS A 103 6.36 -7.41 4.20
CA CYS A 103 6.42 -7.08 2.77
C CYS A 103 7.86 -7.06 2.27
N THR A 104 8.57 -5.91 2.33
CA THR A 104 9.88 -5.78 1.68
C THR A 104 11.06 -6.10 2.57
N SER A 105 10.88 -6.41 3.86
CA SER A 105 12.00 -6.64 4.79
C SER A 105 12.88 -7.81 4.37
N ASP A 106 12.27 -8.96 4.04
CA ASP A 106 13.01 -10.14 3.56
C ASP A 106 13.63 -9.90 2.17
N LEU A 107 12.88 -9.25 1.29
CA LEU A 107 13.38 -8.84 -0.02
C LEU A 107 14.63 -7.96 0.08
N ASN A 108 14.69 -7.06 1.05
CA ASN A 108 15.87 -6.22 1.30
C ASN A 108 17.07 -7.07 1.75
N ALA A 109 16.87 -8.10 2.57
CA ALA A 109 17.93 -9.01 2.97
C ALA A 109 18.51 -9.76 1.77
N TRP A 110 17.67 -10.27 0.86
CA TRP A 110 18.11 -10.90 -0.37
C TRP A 110 18.86 -9.95 -1.31
N VAL A 111 18.40 -8.72 -1.47
CA VAL A 111 19.11 -7.70 -2.27
C VAL A 111 20.47 -7.39 -1.66
N ASN A 112 20.58 -7.38 -0.32
CA ASN A 112 21.84 -7.11 0.36
C ASN A 112 22.91 -8.18 0.10
N ILE A 113 22.54 -9.45 -0.09
CA ILE A 113 23.48 -10.51 -0.49
C ILE A 113 24.18 -10.14 -1.81
N PHE A 114 23.47 -9.57 -2.77
CA PHE A 114 24.08 -9.13 -4.03
C PHE A 114 24.97 -7.91 -3.85
N ARG A 115 24.66 -7.03 -2.88
CA ARG A 115 25.54 -5.91 -2.51
C ARG A 115 26.87 -6.44 -1.95
N GLU A 116 26.81 -7.36 -0.99
CA GLU A 116 28.00 -7.99 -0.40
C GLU A 116 28.84 -8.70 -1.46
N TYR A 117 28.21 -9.50 -2.31
CA TYR A 117 28.91 -10.17 -3.41
C TYR A 117 29.60 -9.19 -4.37
N SER A 118 28.93 -8.07 -4.70
CA SER A 118 29.54 -7.04 -5.56
C SER A 118 30.74 -6.38 -4.89
N ALA A 119 30.67 -6.12 -3.58
CA ALA A 119 31.75 -5.55 -2.80
C ALA A 119 32.99 -6.48 -2.77
N GLU A 120 32.79 -7.79 -2.60
CA GLU A 120 33.86 -8.79 -2.64
C GLU A 120 34.56 -8.82 -4.02
N LEU A 121 33.87 -8.47 -5.09
CA LEU A 121 34.46 -8.33 -6.43
C LEU A 121 35.08 -6.95 -6.66
N GLY A 122 35.11 -6.06 -5.65
CA GLY A 122 35.59 -4.69 -5.77
C GLY A 122 34.69 -3.77 -6.61
N ILE A 123 33.44 -4.13 -6.76
CA ILE A 123 32.44 -3.37 -7.55
C ILE A 123 31.52 -2.59 -6.61
N GLU A 124 31.63 -1.27 -6.63
CA GLU A 124 30.68 -0.40 -5.92
C GLU A 124 29.41 -0.18 -6.77
N ILE A 125 28.26 -0.49 -6.20
CA ILE A 125 26.95 -0.32 -6.85
C ILE A 125 26.06 0.57 -5.96
N SER A 126 25.49 1.64 -6.53
CA SER A 126 24.53 2.45 -5.82
C SER A 126 23.26 1.64 -5.48
N THR A 127 22.62 2.00 -4.38
CA THR A 127 21.36 1.35 -3.93
C THR A 127 20.31 1.34 -5.04
N GLU A 128 20.08 2.46 -5.68
CA GLU A 128 19.11 2.59 -6.77
C GLU A 128 19.43 1.67 -7.95
N LYS A 129 20.69 1.61 -8.38
CA LYS A 129 21.13 0.73 -9.48
C LYS A 129 20.95 -0.74 -9.11
N LEU A 130 21.29 -1.13 -7.89
CA LEU A 130 21.18 -2.51 -7.42
C LEU A 130 19.71 -2.97 -7.40
N TYR A 131 18.82 -2.24 -6.71
CA TYR A 131 17.39 -2.55 -6.68
C TYR A 131 16.81 -2.52 -8.09
N GLY A 132 17.06 -1.46 -8.86
CA GLY A 132 16.55 -1.33 -10.22
C GLY A 132 16.98 -2.48 -11.13
N THR A 133 18.22 -2.99 -10.99
CA THR A 133 18.71 -4.13 -11.78
C THR A 133 18.01 -5.42 -11.38
N LEU A 134 17.95 -5.73 -10.08
CA LEU A 134 17.37 -6.97 -9.59
C LEU A 134 15.85 -7.01 -9.80
N TYR A 135 15.16 -5.90 -9.55
CA TYR A 135 13.71 -5.81 -9.74
C TYR A 135 13.33 -5.93 -11.21
N ARG A 136 13.99 -5.22 -12.12
CA ARG A 136 13.74 -5.39 -13.57
C ARG A 136 14.07 -6.80 -14.06
N LYS A 137 15.08 -7.46 -13.47
CA LYS A 137 15.40 -8.85 -13.80
C LYS A 137 14.23 -9.80 -13.48
N ALA A 138 13.45 -9.52 -12.44
CA ALA A 138 12.26 -10.31 -12.11
C ALA A 138 11.18 -10.28 -13.21
N LEU A 139 11.13 -9.25 -14.05
CA LEU A 139 10.17 -9.18 -15.17
C LEU A 139 10.44 -10.24 -16.24
N GLU A 140 11.66 -10.75 -16.33
CA GLU A 140 12.05 -11.82 -17.27
C GLU A 140 11.75 -13.22 -16.75
N GLY A 141 11.35 -13.36 -15.48
CA GLY A 141 11.02 -14.65 -14.88
C GLY A 141 9.74 -15.28 -15.44
N ASP A 142 9.62 -16.58 -15.26
CA ASP A 142 8.38 -17.32 -15.56
C ASP A 142 7.22 -16.73 -14.73
N ALA A 143 6.02 -16.70 -15.32
CA ALA A 143 4.88 -16.02 -14.70
C ALA A 143 4.50 -16.60 -13.33
N ASP A 144 4.77 -17.88 -13.10
CA ASP A 144 4.56 -18.60 -11.84
C ASP A 144 5.82 -18.72 -10.96
N CYS A 145 6.86 -17.93 -11.25
CA CYS A 145 8.16 -17.99 -10.60
C CYS A 145 8.97 -19.28 -10.87
N GLY A 146 8.66 -20.02 -11.91
CA GLY A 146 9.35 -21.27 -12.27
C GLY A 146 9.25 -22.37 -11.19
N GLY A 147 8.17 -22.41 -10.45
CA GLY A 147 7.95 -23.38 -9.38
C GLY A 147 8.65 -23.07 -8.05
N LEU A 148 9.34 -21.94 -7.95
CA LEU A 148 9.95 -21.51 -6.70
C LEU A 148 8.91 -20.95 -5.71
N LEU A 149 9.23 -21.00 -4.42
CA LEU A 149 8.39 -20.48 -3.33
C LEU A 149 9.23 -19.82 -2.26
N SER A 150 8.75 -18.73 -1.66
CA SER A 150 9.39 -18.04 -0.56
C SER A 150 8.36 -17.49 0.41
N TYR A 151 8.72 -17.44 1.69
CA TYR A 151 8.02 -16.76 2.77
C TYR A 151 8.98 -15.77 3.43
N GLY A 152 8.63 -14.49 3.41
CA GLY A 152 9.44 -13.41 3.96
C GLY A 152 8.97 -12.96 5.34
N TYR A 153 8.47 -13.86 6.19
CA TYR A 153 7.88 -13.50 7.49
C TYR A 153 8.95 -13.24 8.53
N PHE A 154 9.27 -11.97 8.77
CA PHE A 154 10.12 -11.52 9.88
C PHE A 154 9.36 -11.48 11.21
N SER A 155 8.06 -11.32 11.17
CA SER A 155 7.17 -11.28 12.34
C SER A 155 5.94 -12.15 12.11
N GLY A 156 5.11 -12.30 13.13
CA GLY A 156 3.81 -12.92 13.02
C GLY A 156 2.93 -12.25 11.97
N GLU A 157 1.95 -12.99 11.46
CA GLU A 157 1.11 -12.55 10.35
C GLU A 157 -0.35 -12.95 10.60
N ASN A 158 -1.20 -11.96 10.88
CA ASN A 158 -2.59 -12.19 11.26
C ASN A 158 -3.40 -12.88 10.15
N ILE A 159 -3.20 -12.47 8.89
CA ILE A 159 -3.97 -13.02 7.75
C ILE A 159 -3.74 -14.53 7.57
N THR A 160 -2.55 -15.01 7.93
CA THR A 160 -2.18 -16.43 7.81
C THR A 160 -2.19 -17.17 9.12
N GLY A 161 -2.51 -16.48 10.23
CA GLY A 161 -2.60 -17.08 11.57
C GLY A 161 -1.26 -17.53 12.16
N LEU A 162 -0.14 -16.96 11.70
CA LEU A 162 1.19 -17.24 12.22
C LEU A 162 1.53 -16.24 13.33
N GLU A 163 1.94 -16.74 14.49
CA GLU A 163 2.28 -15.91 15.65
C GLU A 163 3.73 -15.41 15.60
N GLU A 164 4.63 -16.15 14.94
CA GLU A 164 6.06 -15.86 14.86
C GLU A 164 6.54 -15.75 13.41
N GLY A 165 7.65 -15.03 13.23
CA GLY A 165 8.32 -14.92 11.93
C GLY A 165 9.01 -16.23 11.54
N ARG A 166 8.92 -16.59 10.25
CA ARG A 166 9.62 -17.74 9.64
C ARG A 166 9.95 -17.44 8.19
N GLN A 167 11.23 -17.17 7.92
CA GLN A 167 11.69 -17.02 6.55
C GLN A 167 11.99 -18.41 5.98
N LEU A 168 11.54 -18.62 4.74
CA LEU A 168 11.75 -19.89 4.05
C LEU A 168 11.88 -19.66 2.56
N PHE A 169 12.87 -20.30 1.93
CA PHE A 169 13.00 -20.39 0.49
C PHE A 169 13.01 -21.84 0.06
N VAL A 170 12.06 -22.23 -0.78
CA VAL A 170 11.81 -23.62 -1.17
C VAL A 170 11.94 -23.78 -2.68
N ARG A 171 12.59 -24.86 -3.07
CA ARG A 171 12.66 -25.32 -4.45
C ARG A 171 12.59 -26.83 -4.51
N THR A 172 12.00 -27.34 -5.58
CA THR A 172 11.94 -28.75 -5.93
C THR A 172 12.95 -29.06 -7.02
N PRO A 173 13.30 -30.34 -7.27
CA PRO A 173 14.26 -30.70 -8.33
C PRO A 173 13.92 -30.20 -9.72
N ASP A 174 12.62 -30.02 -10.03
CA ASP A 174 12.07 -29.54 -11.30
C ASP A 174 11.88 -28.02 -11.36
N SER A 175 12.15 -27.29 -10.25
CA SER A 175 12.07 -25.82 -10.23
C SER A 175 13.12 -25.21 -11.14
N LYS A 176 12.75 -24.16 -11.87
CA LYS A 176 13.65 -23.38 -12.72
C LYS A 176 14.37 -22.31 -11.90
N PHE A 177 15.44 -22.71 -11.22
CA PHE A 177 16.21 -21.82 -10.35
C PHE A 177 17.19 -20.97 -11.15
N ASN A 178 16.87 -19.69 -11.33
CA ASN A 178 17.71 -18.65 -11.92
C ASN A 178 17.42 -17.30 -11.27
N LEU A 179 18.23 -16.28 -11.56
CA LEU A 179 18.10 -14.97 -10.92
C LEU A 179 16.75 -14.31 -11.19
N ALA A 180 16.20 -14.44 -12.40
CA ALA A 180 14.92 -13.83 -12.76
C ALA A 180 13.76 -14.44 -11.95
N ASN A 181 13.69 -15.78 -11.90
CA ASN A 181 12.67 -16.49 -11.12
C ASN A 181 12.84 -16.27 -9.61
N MET A 182 14.08 -16.28 -9.11
CA MET A 182 14.36 -16.01 -7.70
C MET A 182 13.86 -14.62 -7.29
N MET A 183 14.23 -13.58 -8.03
CA MET A 183 13.80 -12.22 -7.71
C MET A 183 12.29 -12.03 -7.86
N ARG A 184 11.68 -12.66 -8.87
CA ARG A 184 10.21 -12.66 -9.02
C ARG A 184 9.54 -13.35 -7.84
N THR A 185 10.09 -14.46 -7.35
CA THR A 185 9.57 -15.19 -6.18
C THR A 185 9.55 -14.32 -4.93
N HIS A 186 10.62 -13.58 -4.64
CA HIS A 186 10.66 -12.69 -3.49
C HIS A 186 9.72 -11.50 -3.62
N LEU A 187 9.55 -10.94 -4.82
CA LEU A 187 8.57 -9.89 -5.08
C LEU A 187 7.13 -10.41 -4.97
N TYR A 188 6.87 -11.64 -5.41
CA TYR A 188 5.56 -12.28 -5.23
C TYR A 188 5.29 -12.63 -3.77
N SER A 189 6.31 -13.11 -3.03
CA SER A 189 6.21 -13.37 -1.59
C SER A 189 5.83 -12.11 -0.81
N ALA A 190 6.43 -10.96 -1.15
CA ALA A 190 6.10 -9.67 -0.53
C ALA A 190 4.63 -9.24 -0.71
N LEU A 191 3.94 -9.80 -1.71
CA LEU A 191 2.54 -9.51 -2.04
C LEU A 191 1.61 -10.71 -1.78
N GLY A 192 2.15 -11.89 -1.48
CA GLY A 192 1.39 -13.13 -1.38
C GLY A 192 0.32 -13.09 -0.30
N THR A 193 0.67 -12.63 0.89
CA THR A 193 -0.29 -12.50 2.00
C THR A 193 -1.33 -11.40 1.73
N LEU A 194 -0.92 -10.27 1.14
CA LEU A 194 -1.86 -9.24 0.72
C LEU A 194 -2.91 -9.80 -0.25
N LYS A 195 -2.47 -10.61 -1.22
CA LYS A 195 -3.41 -11.28 -2.14
C LYS A 195 -4.42 -12.14 -1.39
N LEU A 196 -4.01 -12.92 -0.38
CA LEU A 196 -4.93 -13.75 0.41
C LEU A 196 -6.01 -12.91 1.11
N GLY A 197 -5.64 -11.77 1.67
CA GLY A 197 -6.59 -10.82 2.26
C GLY A 197 -7.48 -10.16 1.20
N MET A 198 -6.91 -9.71 0.08
CA MET A 198 -7.68 -9.10 -1.01
C MET A 198 -8.65 -10.08 -1.67
N ASP A 199 -8.34 -11.38 -1.74
CA ASP A 199 -9.26 -12.41 -2.25
C ASP A 199 -10.53 -12.55 -1.37
N ILE A 200 -10.47 -12.18 -0.09
CA ILE A 200 -11.67 -12.09 0.75
C ILE A 200 -12.59 -11.00 0.22
N LEU A 201 -12.05 -9.83 -0.09
CA LEU A 201 -12.83 -8.70 -0.59
C LEU A 201 -13.34 -8.95 -2.01
N LEU A 202 -12.45 -9.34 -2.92
CA LEU A 202 -12.74 -9.42 -4.35
C LEU A 202 -13.57 -10.66 -4.71
N ASP A 203 -13.22 -11.83 -4.15
CA ASP A 203 -13.82 -13.12 -4.53
C ASP A 203 -14.99 -13.50 -3.62
N LYS A 204 -14.85 -13.37 -2.26
CA LYS A 204 -15.90 -13.80 -1.33
C LYS A 204 -16.98 -12.73 -1.17
N GLU A 205 -16.60 -11.46 -1.02
CA GLU A 205 -17.53 -10.34 -0.84
C GLU A 205 -17.96 -9.68 -2.15
N ASN A 206 -17.32 -10.04 -3.28
CA ASN A 206 -17.56 -9.46 -4.59
C ASN A 206 -17.45 -7.93 -4.61
N VAL A 207 -16.55 -7.38 -3.79
CA VAL A 207 -16.24 -5.95 -3.78
C VAL A 207 -15.72 -5.55 -5.16
N LYS A 208 -16.25 -4.46 -5.71
CA LYS A 208 -15.81 -3.92 -7.00
C LYS A 208 -14.67 -2.94 -6.76
N LEU A 209 -13.60 -3.13 -7.49
CA LEU A 209 -12.42 -2.28 -7.43
C LEU A 209 -12.00 -1.93 -8.86
N ASP A 210 -12.19 -0.67 -9.24
CA ASP A 210 -11.89 -0.21 -10.60
C ASP A 210 -10.41 0.19 -10.73
N ARG A 211 -9.79 0.65 -9.62
CA ARG A 211 -8.41 1.13 -9.61
C ARG A 211 -7.81 1.11 -8.20
N MET A 212 -6.53 0.74 -8.14
CA MET A 212 -5.71 0.85 -6.94
C MET A 212 -4.60 1.88 -7.15
N PHE A 213 -4.42 2.78 -6.21
CA PHE A 213 -3.31 3.76 -6.22
C PHE A 213 -2.19 3.27 -5.33
N GLY A 214 -0.98 3.09 -5.90
CA GLY A 214 0.18 2.57 -5.21
C GLY A 214 1.14 3.65 -4.76
N HIS A 215 1.73 3.49 -3.57
CA HIS A 215 2.88 4.27 -3.11
C HIS A 215 3.79 3.44 -2.20
N GLY A 216 4.97 3.98 -1.89
CA GLY A 216 5.95 3.32 -1.04
C GLY A 216 7.13 2.70 -1.79
N GLY A 217 8.02 2.07 -1.04
CA GLY A 217 9.33 1.61 -1.54
C GLY A 217 9.27 0.60 -2.69
N LEU A 218 8.27 -0.29 -2.67
CA LEU A 218 8.08 -1.31 -3.71
C LEU A 218 7.85 -0.70 -5.10
N PHE A 219 7.26 0.48 -5.17
CA PHE A 219 6.91 1.16 -6.43
C PHE A 219 8.03 2.07 -6.98
N LYS A 220 9.14 2.26 -6.26
CA LYS A 220 10.24 3.13 -6.71
C LYS A 220 10.91 2.65 -8.00
N THR A 221 10.94 1.34 -8.24
CA THR A 221 11.41 0.81 -9.53
C THR A 221 10.24 0.78 -10.50
N LYS A 222 10.30 1.68 -11.49
CA LYS A 222 9.25 1.84 -12.49
C LYS A 222 8.82 0.50 -13.07
N ASP A 223 7.53 0.31 -13.23
CA ASP A 223 6.82 -0.82 -13.84
C ASP A 223 6.83 -2.13 -13.03
N VAL A 224 7.76 -2.36 -12.10
CA VAL A 224 7.94 -3.68 -11.47
C VAL A 224 6.92 -3.93 -10.37
N GLY A 225 6.97 -3.18 -9.27
CA GLY A 225 6.03 -3.34 -8.16
C GLY A 225 4.58 -3.13 -8.61
N GLN A 226 4.36 -2.16 -9.48
CA GLN A 226 3.06 -1.84 -10.06
C GLN A 226 2.49 -3.02 -10.88
N LYS A 227 3.30 -3.63 -11.75
CA LYS A 227 2.90 -4.78 -12.57
C LYS A 227 2.55 -6.00 -11.71
N PHE A 228 3.38 -6.29 -10.70
CA PHE A 228 3.15 -7.45 -9.85
C PHE A 228 1.97 -7.23 -8.90
N MET A 229 1.76 -6.00 -8.41
CA MET A 229 0.57 -5.66 -7.66
C MET A 229 -0.69 -5.81 -8.52
N ALA A 230 -0.69 -5.27 -9.75
CA ALA A 230 -1.82 -5.42 -10.66
C ALA A 230 -2.15 -6.88 -10.93
N ALA A 231 -1.13 -7.74 -11.10
CA ALA A 231 -1.30 -9.18 -11.25
C ALA A 231 -1.88 -9.85 -10.00
N ALA A 232 -1.41 -9.45 -8.80
CA ALA A 232 -1.85 -10.02 -7.53
C ALA A 232 -3.34 -9.78 -7.27
N ILE A 233 -3.83 -8.57 -7.52
CA ILE A 233 -5.21 -8.16 -7.22
C ILE A 233 -6.13 -8.12 -8.45
N ASN A 234 -5.62 -8.47 -9.62
CA ASN A 234 -6.33 -8.43 -10.91
C ASN A 234 -7.08 -7.09 -11.14
N THR A 235 -6.41 -5.99 -10.86
CA THR A 235 -6.96 -4.63 -10.92
C THR A 235 -5.92 -3.66 -11.45
N PRO A 236 -6.30 -2.64 -12.24
CA PRO A 236 -5.39 -1.58 -12.67
C PRO A 236 -4.73 -0.90 -11.48
N VAL A 237 -3.41 -0.70 -11.55
CA VAL A 237 -2.63 0.01 -10.53
C VAL A 237 -2.08 1.29 -11.10
N SER A 238 -2.34 2.41 -10.42
CA SER A 238 -1.88 3.75 -10.79
C SER A 238 -0.84 4.27 -9.80
N LEU A 239 0.15 4.98 -10.29
CA LEU A 239 1.07 5.75 -9.48
C LEU A 239 0.89 7.23 -9.79
N MET A 240 0.73 8.04 -8.74
CA MET A 240 0.68 9.50 -8.84
C MET A 240 2.08 10.07 -8.69
N GLU A 241 2.41 11.15 -9.38
CA GLU A 241 3.70 11.85 -9.19
C GLU A 241 3.88 12.34 -7.75
N THR A 242 2.78 12.73 -7.10
CA THR A 242 2.74 13.20 -5.71
C THR A 242 2.73 12.07 -4.67
N ALA A 243 2.74 10.82 -5.07
CA ALA A 243 2.61 9.66 -4.16
C ALA A 243 3.76 9.54 -3.13
N GLY A 244 4.87 10.27 -3.32
CA GLY A 244 5.99 10.31 -2.39
C GLY A 244 5.78 11.23 -1.17
N GLU A 245 4.83 12.15 -1.22
CA GLU A 245 4.64 13.19 -0.19
C GLU A 245 3.77 12.73 1.00
N GLY A 246 3.03 11.64 0.83
CA GLY A 246 2.36 10.90 1.90
C GLY A 246 1.42 11.67 2.80
N GLY A 247 1.44 11.33 4.10
CA GLY A 247 0.51 11.86 5.10
C GLY A 247 0.59 13.36 5.31
N ALA A 248 1.78 13.97 5.25
CA ALA A 248 1.95 15.41 5.43
C ALA A 248 1.24 16.22 4.34
N TRP A 249 1.30 15.75 3.08
CA TRP A 249 0.55 16.34 1.98
C TRP A 249 -0.96 16.13 2.16
N GLY A 250 -1.38 14.93 2.52
CA GLY A 250 -2.79 14.60 2.73
C GLY A 250 -3.45 15.47 3.80
N ILE A 251 -2.81 15.65 4.98
CA ILE A 251 -3.39 16.51 6.02
C ILE A 251 -3.40 17.99 5.62
N ALA A 252 -2.41 18.46 4.86
CA ALA A 252 -2.40 19.81 4.32
C ALA A 252 -3.57 20.04 3.33
N LEU A 253 -3.90 19.03 2.51
CA LEU A 253 -5.06 19.08 1.62
C LEU A 253 -6.39 19.10 2.38
N LEU A 254 -6.52 18.33 3.47
CA LEU A 254 -7.71 18.36 4.32
C LEU A 254 -7.89 19.72 5.01
N ALA A 255 -6.80 20.32 5.50
CA ALA A 255 -6.83 21.67 6.04
C ALA A 255 -7.20 22.71 4.97
N SER A 256 -6.62 22.60 3.78
CA SER A 256 -6.96 23.47 2.64
C SER A 256 -8.43 23.34 2.22
N TYR A 257 -8.95 22.09 2.17
CA TYR A 257 -10.36 21.85 1.90
C TYR A 257 -11.26 22.55 2.92
N MET A 258 -10.99 22.42 4.21
CA MET A 258 -11.75 23.08 5.27
C MET A 258 -11.85 24.60 5.06
N LEU A 259 -10.76 25.24 4.63
CA LEU A 259 -10.68 26.69 4.48
C LEU A 259 -11.21 27.21 3.13
N ALA A 260 -11.05 26.44 2.06
CA ALA A 260 -11.23 26.90 0.67
C ALA A 260 -12.37 26.22 -0.09
N LYS A 261 -13.10 25.31 0.54
CA LYS A 261 -14.27 24.67 -0.10
C LYS A 261 -15.37 25.69 -0.37
N SER A 262 -15.99 25.55 -1.51
CA SER A 262 -17.22 26.28 -1.84
C SER A 262 -18.42 25.71 -1.10
N GLU A 263 -19.53 26.42 -1.06
CA GLU A 263 -20.78 25.91 -0.54
C GLU A 263 -21.22 24.65 -1.30
N ASN A 264 -21.50 23.56 -0.58
CA ASN A 264 -21.85 22.24 -1.12
C ASN A 264 -20.74 21.51 -1.93
N GLU A 265 -19.51 22.00 -1.96
CA GLU A 265 -18.40 21.30 -2.59
C GLU A 265 -17.97 20.11 -1.74
N THR A 266 -17.97 18.91 -2.32
CA THR A 266 -17.49 17.71 -1.64
C THR A 266 -15.94 17.66 -1.63
N LEU A 267 -15.36 16.87 -0.72
CA LEU A 267 -13.91 16.63 -0.73
C LEU A 267 -13.45 16.03 -2.07
N THR A 268 -14.24 15.12 -2.63
CA THR A 268 -13.98 14.52 -3.95
C THR A 268 -13.91 15.57 -5.05
N ASP A 269 -14.88 16.49 -5.09
CA ASP A 269 -14.91 17.58 -6.08
C ASP A 269 -13.71 18.52 -5.91
N PHE A 270 -13.39 18.87 -4.67
CA PHE A 270 -12.23 19.71 -4.36
C PHE A 270 -10.93 19.07 -4.82
N LEU A 271 -10.71 17.79 -4.51
CA LEU A 271 -9.51 17.07 -4.92
C LEU A 271 -9.44 16.95 -6.45
N ASN A 272 -10.50 16.51 -7.11
CA ASN A 272 -10.51 16.31 -8.57
C ASN A 272 -10.33 17.61 -9.33
N ASN A 273 -11.03 18.68 -8.94
CA ASN A 273 -11.12 19.90 -9.75
C ASN A 273 -10.06 20.94 -9.40
N LYS A 274 -9.61 21.00 -8.14
CA LYS A 274 -8.69 22.04 -7.68
C LYS A 274 -7.28 21.53 -7.39
N VAL A 275 -7.13 20.27 -6.97
CA VAL A 275 -5.83 19.70 -6.57
C VAL A 275 -5.22 18.87 -7.69
N PHE A 276 -5.92 17.85 -8.13
CA PHE A 276 -5.41 16.84 -9.05
C PHE A 276 -5.84 17.05 -10.52
N SER A 277 -6.48 18.16 -10.84
CA SER A 277 -6.97 18.45 -12.21
C SER A 277 -5.87 18.48 -13.28
N GLN A 278 -4.62 18.73 -12.88
CA GLN A 278 -3.44 18.76 -13.78
C GLN A 278 -2.44 17.62 -13.47
N SER A 279 -2.77 16.75 -12.50
CA SER A 279 -1.85 15.69 -12.10
C SER A 279 -1.93 14.51 -13.04
N GLU A 280 -0.77 14.06 -13.52
CA GLU A 280 -0.67 12.85 -14.31
C GLU A 280 -0.59 11.62 -13.41
N SER A 281 -1.26 10.55 -13.82
CA SER A 281 -1.13 9.24 -13.22
C SER A 281 -0.67 8.24 -14.28
N TYR A 282 0.29 7.41 -13.92
CA TYR A 282 0.73 6.31 -14.76
C TYR A 282 0.06 5.02 -14.32
N THR A 283 -0.74 4.42 -15.18
CA THR A 283 -1.53 3.21 -14.89
C THR A 283 -0.99 2.01 -15.65
N LEU A 284 -0.84 0.89 -14.96
CA LEU A 284 -0.61 -0.42 -15.57
C LEU A 284 -1.82 -1.32 -15.35
N GLU A 285 -2.28 -1.91 -16.45
CA GLU A 285 -3.32 -2.93 -16.45
C GLU A 285 -2.73 -4.30 -16.10
N PRO A 286 -3.49 -5.17 -15.39
CA PRO A 286 -3.11 -6.56 -15.23
C PRO A 286 -3.12 -7.27 -16.60
N THR A 287 -2.22 -8.23 -16.79
CA THR A 287 -2.24 -9.10 -17.97
C THR A 287 -2.71 -10.50 -17.58
N ASP A 288 -3.48 -11.17 -18.41
CA ASP A 288 -3.97 -12.52 -18.14
C ASP A 288 -2.84 -13.50 -17.79
N LYS A 289 -1.70 -13.37 -18.47
CA LYS A 289 -0.50 -14.18 -18.21
C LYS A 289 0.03 -13.99 -16.79
N ASP A 290 0.17 -12.73 -16.34
CA ASP A 290 0.73 -12.42 -15.03
C ASP A 290 -0.26 -12.75 -13.92
N VAL A 291 -1.57 -12.47 -14.11
CA VAL A 291 -2.65 -12.85 -13.18
C VAL A 291 -2.70 -14.37 -12.99
N LYS A 292 -2.70 -15.14 -14.09
CA LYS A 292 -2.67 -16.60 -14.02
C LYS A 292 -1.42 -17.09 -13.29
N GLY A 293 -0.23 -16.57 -13.63
CA GLY A 293 1.02 -16.96 -12.97
C GLY A 293 1.05 -16.63 -11.50
N PHE A 294 0.52 -15.44 -11.09
CA PHE A 294 0.42 -15.08 -9.68
C PHE A 294 -0.56 -16.01 -8.94
N ASN A 295 -1.69 -16.37 -9.56
CA ASN A 295 -2.64 -17.31 -8.97
C ASN A 295 -2.04 -18.71 -8.78
N GLU A 296 -1.26 -19.22 -9.75
CA GLU A 296 -0.53 -20.47 -9.63
C GLU A 296 0.50 -20.44 -8.49
N PHE A 297 1.23 -19.33 -8.34
CA PHE A 297 2.11 -19.09 -7.20
C PHE A 297 1.32 -19.05 -5.88
N ALA A 298 0.22 -18.30 -5.83
CA ALA A 298 -0.60 -18.14 -4.62
C ALA A 298 -1.22 -19.46 -4.13
N VAL A 299 -1.57 -20.37 -5.04
CA VAL A 299 -2.03 -21.73 -4.67
C VAL A 299 -0.93 -22.49 -3.92
N ARG A 300 0.31 -22.49 -4.44
CA ARG A 300 1.45 -23.13 -3.75
C ARG A 300 1.76 -22.45 -2.42
N TYR A 301 1.73 -21.11 -2.40
CA TYR A 301 1.95 -20.31 -1.22
C TYR A 301 0.96 -20.68 -0.11
N LYS A 302 -0.33 -20.69 -0.42
CA LYS A 302 -1.38 -21.03 0.56
C LYS A 302 -1.28 -22.47 1.06
N LEU A 303 -1.02 -23.45 0.18
CA LEU A 303 -0.92 -24.86 0.58
C LEU A 303 0.27 -25.12 1.49
N SER A 304 1.41 -24.49 1.25
CA SER A 304 2.60 -24.69 2.08
C SER A 304 2.52 -24.02 3.44
N LEU A 305 1.68 -22.97 3.62
CA LEU A 305 1.42 -22.35 4.92
C LEU A 305 0.85 -23.33 5.96
N ILE A 306 0.20 -24.41 5.51
CA ILE A 306 -0.32 -25.45 6.40
C ILE A 306 0.81 -26.25 7.08
N HIS A 307 2.02 -26.18 6.54
CA HIS A 307 3.16 -27.00 6.96
C HIS A 307 4.30 -26.20 7.64
N ILE A 308 4.14 -24.90 7.79
CA ILE A 308 5.09 -24.00 8.49
C ILE A 308 4.44 -23.35 9.74
#